data_aa826635d5f96d1ff992864174754d95
#
_entry.id   aa826635d5f96d1ff992864174754d95
#
_cell.length_a   1.000
_cell.length_b   1.000
_cell.length_c   1.000
_cell.angle_alpha   90.00
_cell.angle_beta   90.00
_cell.angle_gamma   90.00
#
_symmetry.space_group_name_H-M   'P 1'
#
loop_
_entity.id
_entity.type
_entity.pdbx_description
1 polymer ?
#
loop_
_entity_poly.entity_id
_entity_poly.type
_entity_poly.pdbx_seq_one_letter_code
_entity_poly.pdbx_strand_id
1 'polypeptide(L)'
;FGLLEPYKALLFANSYLPEYPDFLCVRNMLWEHSMQGYNPHNIGMFAGELRSVDELLEYIKSQSVYCTMRDGKYIDFKPLPVREFFTQQSIEGEYFDGREYRQTRFTPEPGDLQYLRTFKFEDLTFRGTIEFRSCCCQPFYDAFSVAAFHVGLMAKTKELIVLFKNDHSIYHHGYSAGELRKLLNE
;
A
#
# COMPACT_ATOMS: atom_id res chain seq x y z
N PHE A 1 7.83 8.18 -9.85
CA PHE A 1 6.98 7.03 -10.24
C PHE A 1 5.64 7.04 -9.50
N GLY A 2 5.56 7.47 -8.25
CA GLY A 2 4.32 7.55 -7.50
C GLY A 2 3.22 8.36 -8.19
N LEU A 3 3.57 9.46 -8.85
CA LEU A 3 2.63 10.27 -9.64
C LEU A 3 1.93 9.50 -10.78
N LEU A 4 2.54 8.40 -11.23
CA LEU A 4 2.01 7.59 -12.33
C LEU A 4 1.11 6.45 -11.85
N GLU A 5 0.93 6.27 -10.54
CA GLU A 5 0.13 5.16 -9.99
C GLU A 5 -1.32 5.15 -10.50
N PRO A 6 -2.05 6.28 -10.59
CA PRO A 6 -3.39 6.29 -11.18
C PRO A 6 -3.40 5.83 -12.64
N TYR A 7 -2.42 6.24 -13.43
CA TYR A 7 -2.32 5.82 -14.83
C TYR A 7 -1.97 4.34 -14.96
N LYS A 8 -1.11 3.82 -14.08
CA LYS A 8 -0.82 2.37 -14.02
C LYS A 8 -2.07 1.58 -13.67
N ALA A 9 -2.87 2.06 -12.72
CA ALA A 9 -4.13 1.43 -12.36
C ALA A 9 -5.10 1.40 -13.57
N LEU A 10 -5.12 2.45 -14.39
CA LEU A 10 -5.94 2.50 -15.60
C LEU A 10 -5.40 1.58 -16.71
N LEU A 11 -4.10 1.67 -17.02
CA LEU A 11 -3.48 0.93 -18.13
C LEU A 11 -3.42 -0.58 -17.88
N PHE A 12 -3.28 -0.99 -16.63
CA PHE A 12 -3.14 -2.39 -16.23
C PHE A 12 -4.31 -2.86 -15.36
N ALA A 13 -5.47 -2.23 -15.49
CA ALA A 13 -6.68 -2.64 -14.79
C ALA A 13 -7.13 -4.02 -15.29
N ASN A 14 -7.29 -4.96 -14.36
CA ASN A 14 -7.77 -6.31 -14.66
C ASN A 14 -8.51 -6.92 -13.46
N SER A 15 -9.13 -6.09 -12.64
CA SER A 15 -9.96 -6.54 -11.53
C SER A 15 -11.24 -5.71 -11.50
N TYR A 16 -12.30 -6.27 -12.06
CA TYR A 16 -13.61 -5.65 -12.19
C TYR A 16 -14.64 -6.46 -11.42
N LEU A 17 -15.51 -5.76 -10.68
CA LEU A 17 -16.70 -6.32 -10.07
C LEU A 17 -17.92 -5.50 -10.51
N PRO A 18 -18.98 -6.14 -11.04
CA PRO A 18 -20.19 -5.44 -11.48
C PRO A 18 -20.86 -4.60 -10.40
N GLU A 19 -20.72 -4.99 -9.14
CA GLU A 19 -21.25 -4.31 -7.97
C GLU A 19 -20.54 -2.97 -7.70
N TYR A 20 -19.37 -2.77 -8.26
CA TYR A 20 -18.53 -1.58 -8.10
C TYR A 20 -18.07 -1.03 -9.47
N PRO A 21 -19.02 -0.60 -10.32
CA PRO A 21 -18.72 -0.25 -11.73
C PRO A 21 -17.82 0.99 -11.88
N ASP A 22 -17.73 1.81 -10.84
CA ASP A 22 -16.92 3.03 -10.84
C ASP A 22 -15.42 2.75 -10.59
N PHE A 23 -15.05 1.52 -10.19
CA PHE A 23 -13.67 1.14 -9.93
C PHE A 23 -13.11 0.28 -11.04
N LEU A 24 -12.04 0.76 -11.67
CA LEU A 24 -11.28 -0.02 -12.67
C LEU A 24 -10.33 -1.03 -12.03
N CYS A 25 -9.87 -0.76 -10.82
CA CYS A 25 -9.01 -1.64 -10.05
C CYS A 25 -9.64 -1.91 -8.67
N VAL A 26 -10.61 -2.81 -8.64
CA VAL A 26 -11.34 -3.20 -7.42
C VAL A 26 -10.42 -3.72 -6.33
N ARG A 27 -9.31 -4.36 -6.69
CA ARG A 27 -8.30 -4.82 -5.74
C ARG A 27 -7.82 -3.71 -4.79
N ASN A 28 -7.60 -2.51 -5.31
CA ASN A 28 -7.14 -1.38 -4.50
C ASN A 28 -8.24 -0.92 -3.53
N MET A 29 -9.48 -0.88 -4.00
CA MET A 29 -10.64 -0.57 -3.16
C MET A 29 -10.82 -1.61 -2.05
N LEU A 30 -10.64 -2.90 -2.33
CA LEU A 30 -10.73 -3.96 -1.32
C LEU A 30 -9.66 -3.79 -0.22
N TRP A 31 -8.47 -3.33 -0.54
CA TRP A 31 -7.46 -3.04 0.48
C TRP A 31 -7.87 -1.88 1.38
N GLU A 32 -8.47 -0.83 0.82
CA GLU A 32 -8.98 0.31 1.60
C GLU A 32 -10.07 -0.10 2.60
N HIS A 33 -10.89 -1.09 2.23
CA HIS A 33 -11.98 -1.59 3.08
C HIS A 33 -11.60 -2.81 3.93
N SER A 34 -10.32 -3.18 3.94
CA SER A 34 -9.79 -4.27 4.77
C SER A 34 -9.15 -3.73 6.06
N MET A 35 -8.63 -4.65 6.90
CA MET A 35 -7.86 -4.31 8.09
C MET A 35 -6.65 -3.40 7.77
N GLN A 36 -6.03 -3.55 6.60
CA GLN A 36 -4.92 -2.72 6.16
C GLN A 36 -5.34 -1.26 5.98
N GLY A 37 -6.57 -1.02 5.50
CA GLY A 37 -7.12 0.31 5.28
C GLY A 37 -7.60 1.02 6.53
N TYR A 38 -7.64 0.36 7.67
CA TYR A 38 -7.99 0.98 8.95
C TYR A 38 -7.11 2.20 9.25
N ASN A 39 -5.82 2.10 8.92
CA ASN A 39 -4.92 3.25 8.92
C ASN A 39 -4.55 3.61 7.48
N PRO A 40 -4.95 4.80 6.97
CA PRO A 40 -4.64 5.23 5.61
C PRO A 40 -3.14 5.26 5.29
N HIS A 41 -2.27 5.38 6.31
CA HIS A 41 -0.82 5.31 6.11
C HIS A 41 -0.30 3.93 5.74
N ASN A 42 -1.10 2.87 5.91
CA ASN A 42 -0.72 1.50 5.53
C ASN A 42 -1.03 1.18 4.06
N ILE A 43 -1.86 1.96 3.39
CA ILE A 43 -2.33 1.69 2.03
C ILE A 43 -2.09 2.86 1.08
N GLY A 44 -2.40 2.64 -0.19
CA GLY A 44 -2.48 3.71 -1.19
C GLY A 44 -1.12 4.30 -1.54
N MET A 45 -1.12 5.58 -1.86
CA MET A 45 0.06 6.34 -2.22
C MET A 45 0.61 7.13 -1.03
N PHE A 46 1.92 7.36 -1.04
CA PHE A 46 2.51 8.38 -0.21
C PHE A 46 2.25 9.75 -0.85
N ALA A 47 1.54 10.60 -0.13
CA ALA A 47 1.25 11.97 -0.59
C ALA A 47 2.35 12.92 -0.10
N GLY A 48 3.42 13.08 -0.86
CA GLY A 48 4.50 13.99 -0.52
C GLY A 48 5.88 13.52 -1.00
N GLU A 49 6.90 14.26 -0.58
CA GLU A 49 8.30 13.90 -0.77
C GLU A 49 8.94 13.52 0.56
N LEU A 50 9.67 12.42 0.58
CA LEU A 50 10.56 12.07 1.69
C LEU A 50 11.96 12.62 1.37
N ARG A 51 12.41 13.62 2.12
CA ARG A 51 13.65 14.35 1.87
C ARG A 51 14.81 13.89 2.74
N SER A 52 14.51 13.10 3.76
CA SER A 52 15.49 12.61 4.71
C SER A 52 15.10 11.26 5.28
N VAL A 53 16.07 10.59 5.90
CA VAL A 53 15.82 9.35 6.65
C VAL A 53 14.90 9.61 7.85
N ASP A 54 15.00 10.76 8.48
CA ASP A 54 14.15 11.09 9.63
C ASP A 54 12.68 11.23 9.21
N GLU A 55 12.41 11.87 8.09
CA GLU A 55 11.05 11.93 7.52
C GLU A 55 10.51 10.54 7.17
N LEU A 56 11.34 9.66 6.61
CA LEU A 56 10.98 8.28 6.35
C LEU A 56 10.66 7.52 7.66
N LEU A 57 11.46 7.71 8.70
CA LEU A 57 11.22 7.09 10.00
C LEU A 57 9.92 7.59 10.65
N GLU A 58 9.64 8.90 10.58
CA GLU A 58 8.37 9.46 11.07
C GLU A 58 7.18 8.91 10.28
N TYR A 59 7.33 8.75 8.97
CA TYR A 59 6.32 8.14 8.14
C TYR A 59 6.07 6.67 8.54
N ILE A 60 7.13 5.87 8.73
CA ILE A 60 7.00 4.48 9.20
C ILE A 60 6.32 4.42 10.57
N LYS A 61 6.67 5.33 11.50
CA LYS A 61 6.04 5.41 12.82
C LYS A 61 4.54 5.75 12.77
N SER A 62 4.06 6.35 11.68
CA SER A 62 2.64 6.64 11.48
C SER A 62 1.84 5.44 10.95
N GLN A 63 2.50 4.44 10.40
CA GLN A 63 1.89 3.19 9.94
C GLN A 63 1.50 2.32 11.12
N SER A 64 0.49 1.48 10.97
CA SER A 64 -0.01 0.62 12.05
C SER A 64 0.43 -0.83 11.90
N VAL A 65 0.80 -1.42 13.03
CA VAL A 65 0.90 -2.86 13.23
C VAL A 65 -0.49 -3.36 13.66
N TYR A 66 -0.93 -4.49 13.17
CA TYR A 66 -2.23 -5.09 13.48
C TYR A 66 -2.16 -6.62 13.63
N CYS A 67 -0.99 -7.19 13.43
CA CYS A 67 -0.73 -8.61 13.71
C CYS A 67 0.71 -8.81 14.16
N THR A 68 0.93 -9.87 14.90
CA THR A 68 2.26 -10.36 15.28
C THR A 68 2.26 -11.88 15.34
N MET A 69 3.36 -12.49 15.73
CA MET A 69 3.44 -13.93 15.95
C MET A 69 4.10 -14.25 17.31
N ARG A 70 3.48 -15.15 18.06
CA ARG A 70 4.03 -15.74 19.27
C ARG A 70 3.80 -17.25 19.24
N ASP A 71 4.83 -18.02 19.54
CA ASP A 71 4.78 -19.51 19.60
C ASP A 71 4.18 -20.13 18.32
N GLY A 72 4.54 -19.57 17.15
CA GLY A 72 4.06 -20.07 15.86
C GLY A 72 2.60 -19.71 15.53
N LYS A 73 1.94 -18.91 16.35
CA LYS A 73 0.55 -18.46 16.14
C LYS A 73 0.51 -16.99 15.76
N TYR A 74 -0.22 -16.67 14.71
CA TYR A 74 -0.54 -15.28 14.40
C TYR A 74 -1.56 -14.76 15.41
N ILE A 75 -1.27 -13.59 15.96
CA ILE A 75 -2.14 -12.85 16.87
C ILE A 75 -2.58 -11.60 16.16
N ASP A 76 -3.87 -11.47 15.93
CA ASP A 76 -4.50 -10.28 15.37
C ASP A 76 -4.97 -9.36 16.51
N PHE A 77 -4.86 -8.07 16.32
CA PHE A 77 -5.27 -7.06 17.30
C PHE A 77 -5.70 -5.76 16.60
N LYS A 78 -6.36 -4.88 17.35
CA LYS A 78 -6.75 -3.58 16.82
C LYS A 78 -5.52 -2.81 16.33
N PRO A 79 -5.52 -2.31 15.08
CA PRO A 79 -4.36 -1.59 14.54
C PRO A 79 -3.88 -0.45 15.42
N LEU A 80 -2.60 -0.43 15.71
CA LEU A 80 -1.92 0.59 16.50
C LEU A 80 -0.77 1.20 15.68
N PRO A 81 -0.65 2.54 15.59
CA PRO A 81 0.53 3.16 15.01
C PRO A 81 1.82 2.66 15.65
N VAL A 82 2.87 2.45 14.86
CA VAL A 82 4.17 1.98 15.37
C VAL A 82 4.66 2.82 16.55
N ARG A 83 4.45 4.17 16.49
CA ARG A 83 4.81 5.06 17.60
C ARG A 83 4.10 4.76 18.91
N GLU A 84 2.88 4.22 18.86
CA GLU A 84 2.05 3.88 20.01
C GLU A 84 2.24 2.42 20.42
N PHE A 85 2.42 1.53 19.44
CA PHE A 85 2.55 0.10 19.66
C PHE A 85 3.62 -0.23 20.69
N PHE A 86 4.82 0.31 20.52
CA PHE A 86 5.95 0.04 21.42
C PHE A 86 5.88 0.74 22.79
N THR A 87 4.91 1.63 23.01
CA THR A 87 4.68 2.23 24.34
C THR A 87 3.72 1.41 25.20
N GLN A 88 3.05 0.41 24.61
CA GLN A 88 2.12 -0.43 25.34
C GLN A 88 2.85 -1.43 26.21
N GLN A 89 2.41 -1.57 27.46
CA GLN A 89 2.91 -2.64 28.33
C GLN A 89 2.33 -4.01 27.96
N SER A 90 1.09 -4.01 27.47
CA SER A 90 0.38 -5.21 27.05
C SER A 90 -0.70 -4.84 26.05
N ILE A 91 -0.89 -5.70 25.05
CA ILE A 91 -1.90 -5.58 24.01
C ILE A 91 -2.81 -6.79 24.05
N GLU A 92 -4.12 -6.54 23.99
CA GLU A 92 -5.11 -7.60 23.83
C GLU A 92 -5.23 -7.96 22.34
N GLY A 93 -5.28 -9.25 22.04
CA GLY A 93 -5.45 -9.76 20.69
C GLY A 93 -6.10 -11.13 20.71
N GLU A 94 -6.25 -11.70 19.54
CA GLU A 94 -6.82 -13.03 19.36
C GLU A 94 -6.03 -13.82 18.34
N TYR A 95 -6.07 -15.15 18.45
CA TYR A 95 -5.50 -16.07 17.49
C TYR A 95 -6.45 -17.21 17.19
N PHE A 96 -6.37 -17.74 15.99
CA PHE A 96 -7.13 -18.95 15.63
C PHE A 96 -6.39 -20.20 16.07
N ASP A 97 -7.04 -21.05 16.88
CA ASP A 97 -6.43 -22.27 17.42
C ASP A 97 -6.63 -23.51 16.52
N GLY A 98 -7.24 -23.32 15.34
CA GLY A 98 -7.62 -24.39 14.40
C GLY A 98 -9.12 -24.74 14.47
N ARG A 99 -9.85 -24.21 15.46
CA ARG A 99 -11.29 -24.42 15.63
C ARG A 99 -12.04 -23.12 15.89
N GLU A 100 -11.50 -22.28 16.76
CA GLU A 100 -12.11 -21.00 17.13
C GLU A 100 -11.06 -19.95 17.46
N TYR A 101 -11.48 -18.68 17.54
CA TYR A 101 -10.63 -17.58 17.98
C TYR A 101 -10.51 -17.57 19.49
N ARG A 102 -9.27 -17.48 19.99
CA ARG A 102 -8.92 -17.40 21.40
C ARG A 102 -8.33 -16.05 21.73
N GLN A 103 -8.85 -15.44 22.80
CA GLN A 103 -8.29 -14.20 23.31
C GLN A 103 -6.93 -14.44 23.97
N THR A 104 -6.03 -13.50 23.80
CA THR A 104 -4.69 -13.55 24.38
C THR A 104 -4.20 -12.15 24.70
N ARG A 105 -3.08 -12.07 25.42
CA ARG A 105 -2.34 -10.84 25.68
C ARG A 105 -0.86 -11.06 25.38
N PHE A 106 -0.22 -10.03 24.88
CA PHE A 106 1.21 -10.06 24.60
C PHE A 106 1.85 -8.71 24.86
N THR A 107 3.16 -8.69 25.08
CA THR A 107 3.98 -7.48 25.19
C THR A 107 4.66 -7.22 23.84
N PRO A 108 4.67 -5.98 23.35
CA PRO A 108 5.41 -5.62 22.15
C PRO A 108 6.91 -5.88 22.26
N GLU A 109 7.49 -6.40 21.19
CA GLU A 109 8.93 -6.67 21.07
C GLU A 109 9.50 -6.02 19.82
N PRO A 110 10.77 -5.60 19.79
CA PRO A 110 11.38 -4.97 18.59
C PRO A 110 11.23 -5.81 17.32
N GLY A 111 11.22 -7.14 17.45
CA GLY A 111 11.01 -8.07 16.34
C GLY A 111 9.63 -7.99 15.70
N ASP A 112 8.65 -7.38 16.36
CA ASP A 112 7.29 -7.24 15.81
C ASP A 112 7.23 -6.33 14.58
N LEU A 113 8.23 -5.46 14.37
CA LEU A 113 8.32 -4.66 13.16
C LEU A 113 8.37 -5.49 11.87
N GLN A 114 8.82 -6.74 11.93
CA GLN A 114 8.78 -7.65 10.77
C GLN A 114 7.36 -7.94 10.29
N TYR A 115 6.35 -7.73 11.16
CA TYR A 115 4.93 -7.91 10.86
C TYR A 115 4.23 -6.62 10.46
N LEU A 116 4.94 -5.50 10.35
CA LEU A 116 4.39 -4.29 9.73
C LEU A 116 4.04 -4.59 8.27
N ARG A 117 2.74 -4.62 7.98
CA ARG A 117 2.20 -4.90 6.66
C ARG A 117 1.64 -3.63 6.05
N THR A 118 2.15 -3.28 4.90
CA THR A 118 1.68 -2.15 4.11
C THR A 118 1.27 -2.63 2.73
N PHE A 119 0.29 -1.96 2.16
CA PHE A 119 -0.18 -2.16 0.79
C PHE A 119 -0.07 -0.84 0.02
N LYS A 120 1.12 -0.27 0.06
CA LYS A 120 1.46 0.89 -0.75
C LYS A 120 1.53 0.48 -2.22
N PHE A 121 1.06 1.37 -3.09
CA PHE A 121 1.15 1.15 -4.53
C PHE A 121 2.59 1.27 -5.01
N GLU A 122 3.37 2.12 -4.36
CA GLU A 122 4.82 2.20 -4.47
C GLU A 122 5.41 2.23 -3.06
N ASP A 123 6.30 1.31 -2.77
CA ASP A 123 6.89 1.17 -1.44
C ASP A 123 8.41 0.98 -1.51
N LEU A 124 9.12 1.64 -0.60
CA LEU A 124 10.54 1.39 -0.38
C LEU A 124 10.66 0.27 0.66
N THR A 125 11.10 -0.89 0.21
CA THR A 125 11.23 -2.05 1.09
C THR A 125 12.47 -1.94 1.99
N PHE A 126 12.48 -2.65 3.11
CA PHE A 126 13.67 -2.76 3.98
C PHE A 126 14.92 -3.34 3.26
N ARG A 127 14.74 -3.99 2.11
CA ARG A 127 15.83 -4.50 1.27
C ARG A 127 16.43 -3.44 0.36
N GLY A 128 15.93 -2.20 0.40
CA GLY A 128 16.36 -1.11 -0.46
C GLY A 128 15.87 -1.22 -1.90
N THR A 129 14.80 -1.99 -2.13
CA THR A 129 14.14 -2.07 -3.44
C THR A 129 12.86 -1.27 -3.44
N ILE A 130 12.51 -0.71 -4.59
CA ILE A 130 11.19 -0.10 -4.81
C ILE A 130 10.27 -1.20 -5.33
N GLU A 131 9.14 -1.37 -4.66
CA GLU A 131 8.11 -2.32 -5.04
C GLU A 131 6.91 -1.57 -5.62
N PHE A 132 6.42 -2.02 -6.78
CA PHE A 132 5.26 -1.45 -7.46
C PHE A 132 4.10 -2.44 -7.40
N ARG A 133 2.97 -2.04 -6.82
CA ARG A 133 1.81 -2.92 -6.58
C ARG A 133 0.51 -2.47 -7.25
N SER A 134 0.48 -1.30 -7.88
CA SER A 134 -0.75 -0.75 -8.46
C SER A 134 -1.27 -1.54 -9.66
N CYS A 135 -0.37 -2.13 -10.44
CA CYS A 135 -0.77 -2.93 -11.60
C CYS A 135 -1.46 -4.22 -11.20
N CYS A 136 -2.58 -4.55 -11.84
CA CYS A 136 -3.20 -5.85 -11.71
C CYS A 136 -2.40 -6.94 -12.43
N CYS A 137 -2.64 -8.20 -12.10
CA CYS A 137 -2.10 -9.32 -12.87
C CYS A 137 -2.62 -9.26 -14.29
N GLN A 138 -1.74 -9.42 -15.27
CA GLN A 138 -2.08 -9.42 -16.68
C GLN A 138 -2.27 -10.86 -17.19
N PRO A 139 -2.99 -11.07 -18.29
CA PRO A 139 -3.05 -12.36 -18.97
C PRO A 139 -1.63 -12.88 -19.28
N PHE A 140 -1.47 -14.20 -19.34
CA PHE A 140 -0.15 -14.83 -19.50
C PHE A 140 0.62 -14.31 -20.72
N TYR A 141 -0.07 -14.12 -21.84
CA TYR A 141 0.54 -13.62 -23.08
C TYR A 141 0.99 -12.14 -22.99
N ASP A 142 0.52 -11.40 -21.98
CA ASP A 142 0.84 -9.99 -21.74
C ASP A 142 1.53 -9.77 -20.39
N ALA A 143 1.97 -10.82 -19.74
CA ALA A 143 2.54 -10.77 -18.38
C ALA A 143 3.77 -9.86 -18.25
N PHE A 144 4.53 -9.70 -19.32
CA PHE A 144 5.73 -8.85 -19.32
C PHE A 144 5.45 -7.37 -19.64
N SER A 145 4.24 -7.00 -20.03
CA SER A 145 3.89 -5.61 -20.36
C SER A 145 4.13 -4.67 -19.19
N VAL A 146 3.80 -5.09 -17.98
CA VAL A 146 4.03 -4.33 -16.74
C VAL A 146 5.53 -4.07 -16.53
N ALA A 147 6.37 -5.10 -16.69
CA ALA A 147 7.81 -4.97 -16.55
C ALA A 147 8.40 -4.04 -17.63
N ALA A 148 7.99 -4.21 -18.88
CA ALA A 148 8.41 -3.39 -20.00
C ALA A 148 8.03 -1.91 -19.79
N PHE A 149 6.83 -1.66 -19.28
CA PHE A 149 6.37 -0.32 -18.94
C PHE A 149 7.28 0.35 -17.88
N HIS A 150 7.60 -0.37 -16.79
CA HIS A 150 8.48 0.16 -15.75
C HIS A 150 9.91 0.40 -16.25
N VAL A 151 10.44 -0.47 -17.10
CA VAL A 151 11.75 -0.24 -17.76
C VAL A 151 11.70 1.02 -18.61
N GLY A 152 10.62 1.25 -19.36
CA GLY A 152 10.40 2.47 -20.13
C GLY A 152 10.37 3.72 -19.25
N LEU A 153 9.64 3.67 -18.13
CA LEU A 153 9.60 4.76 -17.15
C LEU A 153 10.99 5.07 -16.57
N MET A 154 11.76 4.03 -16.23
CA MET A 154 13.13 4.21 -15.73
C MET A 154 14.03 4.87 -16.77
N ALA A 155 13.94 4.46 -18.03
CA ALA A 155 14.70 5.04 -19.13
C ALA A 155 14.33 6.52 -19.38
N LYS A 156 13.09 6.93 -19.02
CA LYS A 156 12.55 8.28 -19.23
C LYS A 156 12.41 9.09 -17.94
N THR A 157 13.05 8.67 -16.86
CA THR A 157 12.90 9.30 -15.54
C THR A 157 13.16 10.82 -15.57
N LYS A 158 14.18 11.27 -16.29
CA LYS A 158 14.52 12.70 -16.35
C LYS A 158 13.44 13.52 -17.03
N GLU A 159 12.93 13.04 -18.16
CA GLU A 159 11.86 13.67 -18.90
C GLU A 159 10.56 13.71 -18.08
N LEU A 160 10.24 12.62 -17.40
CA LEU A 160 9.08 12.52 -16.52
C LEU A 160 9.16 13.50 -15.34
N ILE A 161 10.33 13.64 -14.70
CA ILE A 161 10.51 14.62 -13.62
C ILE A 161 10.22 16.05 -14.12
N VAL A 162 10.66 16.40 -15.31
CA VAL A 162 10.40 17.71 -15.89
C VAL A 162 8.91 17.90 -16.17
N LEU A 163 8.26 16.86 -16.73
CA LEU A 163 6.83 16.88 -17.07
C LEU A 163 5.97 17.08 -15.82
N PHE A 164 6.24 16.33 -14.75
CA PHE A 164 5.43 16.32 -13.54
C PHE A 164 5.88 17.30 -12.44
N LYS A 165 6.95 18.06 -12.67
CA LYS A 165 7.51 18.96 -11.66
C LYS A 165 6.51 19.99 -11.13
N ASN A 166 5.55 20.38 -11.93
CA ASN A 166 4.58 21.42 -11.62
C ASN A 166 3.14 20.89 -11.54
N ASP A 167 2.93 19.61 -11.80
CA ASP A 167 1.59 19.01 -11.82
C ASP A 167 1.47 17.98 -10.69
N HIS A 168 0.82 18.39 -9.61
CA HIS A 168 0.51 17.54 -8.47
C HIS A 168 -0.97 17.12 -8.45
N SER A 169 -1.75 17.48 -9.44
CA SER A 169 -3.19 17.22 -9.49
C SER A 169 -3.51 15.72 -9.43
N ILE A 170 -2.67 14.91 -10.03
CA ILE A 170 -2.75 13.44 -10.03
C ILE A 170 -2.86 12.83 -8.63
N TYR A 171 -2.21 13.40 -7.61
CA TYR A 171 -2.23 12.87 -6.25
C TYR A 171 -3.59 12.99 -5.56
N HIS A 172 -4.43 13.89 -6.03
CA HIS A 172 -5.71 14.20 -5.41
C HIS A 172 -6.87 13.46 -6.07
N HIS A 173 -6.61 12.72 -7.14
CA HIS A 173 -7.61 11.94 -7.84
C HIS A 173 -7.59 10.49 -7.36
N GLY A 174 -8.74 9.97 -7.01
CA GLY A 174 -8.88 8.57 -6.62
C GLY A 174 -8.73 7.61 -7.80
N TYR A 175 -9.00 6.34 -7.54
CA TYR A 175 -8.95 5.27 -8.53
C TYR A 175 -10.31 4.97 -9.18
N SER A 176 -11.29 5.86 -9.06
CA SER A 176 -12.56 5.71 -9.76
C SER A 176 -12.37 5.88 -11.27
N ALA A 177 -13.09 5.10 -12.05
CA ALA A 177 -13.03 5.19 -13.52
C ALA A 177 -13.37 6.58 -14.03
N GLY A 178 -14.33 7.26 -13.37
CA GLY A 178 -14.76 8.61 -13.74
C GLY A 178 -13.67 9.65 -13.53
N GLU A 179 -12.96 9.59 -12.41
CA GLU A 179 -11.85 10.51 -12.09
C GLU A 179 -10.66 10.29 -13.01
N LEU A 180 -10.27 9.04 -13.23
CA LEU A 180 -9.17 8.72 -14.16
C LEU A 180 -9.47 9.13 -15.60
N ARG A 181 -10.73 9.00 -16.05
CA ARG A 181 -11.14 9.49 -17.38
C ARG A 181 -11.09 11.00 -17.49
N LYS A 182 -11.43 11.74 -16.42
CA LYS A 182 -11.27 13.21 -16.40
C LYS A 182 -9.81 13.59 -16.57
N LEU A 183 -8.90 12.96 -15.79
CA LEU A 183 -7.46 13.19 -15.90
C LEU A 183 -6.90 12.95 -17.31
N LEU A 184 -7.43 11.98 -18.04
CA LEU A 184 -6.99 11.68 -19.40
C LEU A 184 -7.49 12.68 -20.45
N ASN A 185 -8.52 13.46 -20.12
CA ASN A 185 -9.10 14.45 -21.03
C ASN A 185 -8.62 15.88 -20.72
N GLU A 186 -7.93 16.11 -19.64
CA GLU A 186 -7.24 17.35 -19.25
C GLU A 186 -5.80 17.38 -19.77
#